data_df92f60fdbeee636c2692b68dad20e79
#
_entry.id   df92f60fdbeee636c2692b68dad20e79
#
_cell.length_a   1.000
_cell.length_b   1.000
_cell.length_c   1.000
_cell.angle_alpha   90.00
_cell.angle_beta   90.00
_cell.angle_gamma   90.00
#
_symmetry.space_group_name_H-M   'P 1'
#
loop_
_entity.id
_entity.type
_entity.pdbx_description
1 polymer ?
#
loop_
_entity_poly.entity_id
_entity_poly.type
_entity_poly.pdbx_seq_one_letter_code
_entity_poly.pdbx_strand_id
1 'polypeptide(L)'
;MLAIGMAGTAAATDLTMFKTVYDTDFKSFGYGGMRGLGTGSLDVAGTGSGTVTEAYLFWHGPSDAPATAAATANANVTFNGTDITGTFLGISSDNCWGFANSIAYRADVTSLVTGDGTYSLSNFLKPNGIDVNGVSLIVFYDDGNTANNRDVVMFNGNDSNIQNAYDAIGWNITLDGINYTSGNASAQFHVSDGQQFSDGAIIANGQTIAPAGDVFNGTTVPAGVGGAGNGSLWDIRDFNVTSLLNPGLNSLNVNSSSNSDCLSCVLIALDLPAGAAPPTNNVPEPGSLALVGLALGGLTLIKRRRKVSDEA
;
A
#
# COMPACT_ATOMS: atom_id res chain seq x y z
N MET A 1 -24.52 -19.89 28.20
CA MET A 1 -24.55 -18.87 27.12
C MET A 1 -23.42 -19.20 26.17
N LEU A 2 -23.75 -19.71 24.99
CA LEU A 2 -22.76 -20.08 23.98
C LEU A 2 -22.54 -18.82 23.13
N ALA A 3 -21.36 -18.22 23.19
CA ALA A 3 -20.99 -17.12 22.31
C ALA A 3 -20.67 -17.75 20.94
N ILE A 4 -21.58 -17.59 19.98
CA ILE A 4 -21.30 -17.91 18.57
C ILE A 4 -20.45 -16.75 18.06
N GLY A 5 -19.14 -16.97 17.99
CA GLY A 5 -18.24 -16.10 17.27
C GLY A 5 -18.60 -16.16 15.77
N MET A 6 -19.14 -15.07 15.23
CA MET A 6 -19.20 -14.91 13.78
C MET A 6 -17.77 -14.82 13.26
N ALA A 7 -17.31 -15.88 12.60
CA ALA A 7 -16.15 -15.79 11.75
C ALA A 7 -16.53 -14.85 10.59
N GLY A 8 -16.04 -13.61 10.62
CA GLY A 8 -16.14 -12.73 9.47
C GLY A 8 -15.47 -13.42 8.27
N THR A 9 -16.18 -13.53 7.16
CA THR A 9 -15.58 -13.91 5.89
C THR A 9 -14.51 -12.88 5.57
N ALA A 10 -13.26 -13.33 5.37
CA ALA A 10 -12.23 -12.47 4.80
C ALA A 10 -12.75 -12.06 3.41
N ALA A 11 -13.03 -10.78 3.22
CA ALA A 11 -13.35 -10.20 1.92
C ALA A 11 -12.05 -9.82 1.22
N ALA A 12 -12.03 -9.80 -0.11
CA ALA A 12 -11.01 -9.06 -0.84
C ALA A 12 -10.97 -7.66 -0.24
N THR A 13 -9.78 -7.17 0.01
CA THR A 13 -9.62 -5.81 0.50
C THR A 13 -9.24 -4.95 -0.70
N ASP A 14 -10.22 -4.21 -1.23
CA ASP A 14 -9.94 -3.08 -2.10
C ASP A 14 -8.77 -2.30 -1.52
N LEU A 15 -7.95 -1.68 -2.38
CA LEU A 15 -6.88 -0.85 -1.88
C LEU A 15 -7.47 0.30 -1.05
N THR A 16 -7.04 0.40 0.19
CA THR A 16 -7.45 1.46 1.11
C THR A 16 -6.28 2.36 1.46
N MET A 17 -6.56 3.63 1.76
CA MET A 17 -5.51 4.55 2.18
C MET A 17 -4.83 4.04 3.45
N PHE A 18 -3.52 3.82 3.34
CA PHE A 18 -2.69 3.38 4.45
C PHE A 18 -2.06 4.56 5.18
N LYS A 19 -1.40 5.42 4.42
CA LYS A 19 -0.61 6.52 5.00
C LYS A 19 -0.27 7.56 3.95
N THR A 20 -0.10 8.81 4.38
CA THR A 20 0.61 9.85 3.63
C THR A 20 1.94 10.14 4.33
N VAL A 21 3.04 10.15 3.58
CA VAL A 21 4.34 10.64 4.02
C VAL A 21 4.58 11.97 3.32
N TYR A 22 4.81 13.01 4.12
CA TYR A 22 4.92 14.39 3.63
C TYR A 22 6.36 14.83 3.56
N ASP A 23 6.65 15.72 2.59
CA ASP A 23 7.91 16.46 2.49
C ASP A 23 9.13 15.54 2.57
N THR A 24 9.17 14.51 1.71
CA THR A 24 10.13 13.41 1.75
C THR A 24 10.69 13.11 0.37
N ASP A 25 11.88 12.54 0.32
CA ASP A 25 12.31 11.75 -0.82
C ASP A 25 11.77 10.33 -0.70
N PHE A 26 11.58 9.64 -1.83
CA PHE A 26 11.25 8.22 -1.80
C PHE A 26 11.79 7.47 -3.01
N LYS A 27 11.98 6.18 -2.84
CA LYS A 27 12.28 5.23 -3.91
C LYS A 27 11.60 3.90 -3.64
N SER A 28 11.22 3.24 -4.73
CA SER A 28 10.67 1.89 -4.70
C SER A 28 11.62 0.91 -5.36
N PHE A 29 11.75 -0.25 -4.74
CA PHE A 29 12.55 -1.37 -5.19
C PHE A 29 11.69 -2.62 -5.20
N GLY A 30 11.86 -3.49 -6.18
CA GLY A 30 11.13 -4.74 -6.27
C GLY A 30 12.04 -5.90 -6.58
N TYR A 31 11.56 -7.10 -6.30
CA TYR A 31 12.19 -8.35 -6.68
C TYR A 31 11.12 -9.38 -7.01
N GLY A 32 11.12 -9.85 -8.24
CA GLY A 32 10.21 -10.89 -8.73
C GLY A 32 10.87 -12.27 -8.78
N GLY A 33 10.21 -13.24 -9.44
CA GLY A 33 10.78 -14.57 -9.68
C GLY A 33 11.11 -15.35 -8.41
N MET A 34 10.31 -15.19 -7.35
CA MET A 34 10.50 -15.88 -6.07
C MET A 34 9.68 -17.16 -5.96
N ARG A 35 8.79 -17.44 -6.91
CA ARG A 35 7.90 -18.60 -6.91
C ARG A 35 8.68 -19.91 -6.81
N GLY A 36 8.27 -20.80 -5.86
CA GLY A 36 8.94 -22.06 -5.59
C GLY A 36 10.32 -21.94 -4.93
N LEU A 37 10.83 -20.74 -4.70
CA LEU A 37 12.13 -20.47 -4.07
C LEU A 37 11.97 -19.80 -2.70
N GLY A 38 11.10 -18.79 -2.60
CA GLY A 38 10.88 -18.03 -1.38
C GLY A 38 12.09 -17.22 -0.89
N THR A 39 13.05 -16.96 -1.78
CA THR A 39 14.30 -16.24 -1.48
C THR A 39 14.63 -15.25 -2.58
N GLY A 40 15.41 -14.21 -2.24
CA GLY A 40 15.86 -13.19 -3.17
C GLY A 40 16.72 -12.13 -2.49
N SER A 41 16.92 -11.01 -3.18
CA SER A 41 17.59 -9.83 -2.62
C SER A 41 17.07 -8.55 -3.25
N LEU A 42 16.98 -7.50 -2.46
CA LEU A 42 16.67 -6.14 -2.92
C LEU A 42 17.96 -5.31 -2.89
N ASP A 43 18.32 -4.73 -4.02
CA ASP A 43 19.43 -3.80 -4.12
C ASP A 43 18.88 -2.38 -4.03
N VAL A 44 18.98 -1.80 -2.85
CA VAL A 44 18.61 -0.39 -2.58
C VAL A 44 19.77 0.48 -3.03
N ALA A 45 19.49 1.47 -3.88
CA ALA A 45 20.48 2.37 -4.42
C ALA A 45 19.94 3.78 -4.66
N GLY A 46 20.81 4.77 -4.48
CA GLY A 46 20.51 6.17 -4.75
C GLY A 46 19.71 6.88 -3.66
N THR A 47 19.72 6.37 -2.42
CA THR A 47 19.39 7.15 -1.23
C THR A 47 20.59 8.00 -0.81
N GLY A 48 21.78 7.67 -1.31
CA GLY A 48 23.03 8.38 -1.06
C GLY A 48 23.39 8.41 0.43
N SER A 49 23.68 9.61 0.94
CA SER A 49 23.90 9.85 2.36
C SER A 49 22.60 10.24 3.11
N GLY A 50 21.45 10.13 2.46
CA GLY A 50 20.16 10.48 3.06
C GLY A 50 19.83 9.58 4.25
N THR A 51 19.13 10.15 5.20
CA THR A 51 18.65 9.41 6.37
C THR A 51 17.34 8.74 6.07
N VAL A 52 17.26 7.41 6.16
CA VAL A 52 16.00 6.68 6.03
C VAL A 52 15.05 7.07 7.17
N THR A 53 13.88 7.55 6.81
CA THR A 53 12.83 7.98 7.75
C THR A 53 11.77 6.92 7.94
N GLU A 54 11.40 6.23 6.86
CA GLU A 54 10.44 5.11 6.88
C GLU A 54 10.78 4.11 5.77
N ALA A 55 10.46 2.83 5.99
CA ALA A 55 10.55 1.80 4.95
C ALA A 55 9.50 0.71 5.16
N TYR A 56 8.81 0.33 4.08
CA TYR A 56 7.76 -0.68 4.11
C TYR A 56 8.00 -1.76 3.06
N LEU A 57 7.99 -3.01 3.51
CA LEU A 57 8.09 -4.19 2.66
C LEU A 57 6.69 -4.75 2.41
N PHE A 58 6.38 -5.00 1.14
CA PHE A 58 5.15 -5.65 0.68
C PHE A 58 5.49 -6.96 0.00
N TRP A 59 4.66 -8.01 0.17
CA TRP A 59 4.78 -9.27 -0.55
C TRP A 59 3.43 -9.90 -0.82
N HIS A 60 3.38 -10.66 -1.89
CA HIS A 60 2.17 -11.32 -2.35
C HIS A 60 2.50 -12.64 -3.04
N GLY A 61 1.59 -13.58 -2.97
CA GLY A 61 1.67 -14.82 -3.73
C GLY A 61 0.45 -15.71 -3.58
N PRO A 62 0.37 -16.78 -4.37
CA PRO A 62 -0.73 -17.74 -4.32
C PRO A 62 -0.65 -18.59 -3.05
N SER A 63 -1.81 -19.11 -2.64
CA SER A 63 -1.93 -19.84 -1.39
C SER A 63 -3.06 -20.86 -1.41
N ASP A 64 -2.78 -22.08 -0.89
CA ASP A 64 -3.78 -23.10 -0.58
C ASP A 64 -4.29 -23.00 0.87
N ALA A 65 -3.87 -21.97 1.61
CA ALA A 65 -4.40 -21.75 2.96
C ALA A 65 -5.92 -21.45 2.89
N PRO A 66 -6.73 -22.06 3.77
CA PRO A 66 -8.12 -21.69 3.85
C PRO A 66 -8.26 -20.21 4.27
N ALA A 67 -9.31 -19.54 3.81
CA ALA A 67 -9.53 -18.12 4.08
C ALA A 67 -9.44 -17.75 5.58
N THR A 68 -9.83 -18.67 6.46
CA THR A 68 -9.75 -18.48 7.93
C THR A 68 -8.32 -18.48 8.47
N ALA A 69 -7.34 -19.00 7.72
CA ALA A 69 -5.93 -19.01 8.07
C ALA A 69 -5.09 -18.03 7.24
N ALA A 70 -5.66 -17.38 6.22
CA ALA A 70 -4.96 -16.50 5.30
C ALA A 70 -4.19 -15.38 6.01
N ALA A 71 -4.76 -14.82 7.10
CA ALA A 71 -4.12 -13.72 7.83
C ALA A 71 -2.74 -14.06 8.43
N THR A 72 -2.42 -15.32 8.62
CA THR A 72 -1.17 -15.77 9.24
C THR A 72 -0.34 -16.69 8.36
N ALA A 73 -0.88 -17.17 7.25
CA ALA A 73 -0.32 -18.25 6.45
C ALA A 73 1.11 -17.94 5.95
N ASN A 74 1.37 -16.71 5.51
CA ASN A 74 2.70 -16.23 5.08
C ASN A 74 3.09 -14.91 5.76
N ALA A 75 2.57 -14.64 6.96
CA ALA A 75 2.86 -13.41 7.69
C ALA A 75 4.32 -13.35 8.20
N ASN A 76 4.90 -14.47 8.59
CA ASN A 76 6.25 -14.51 9.15
C ASN A 76 7.28 -14.83 8.06
N VAL A 77 8.16 -13.89 7.78
CA VAL A 77 9.23 -14.00 6.77
C VAL A 77 10.53 -13.45 7.34
N THR A 78 11.64 -13.61 6.62
CA THR A 78 12.94 -13.10 7.07
C THR A 78 13.44 -12.03 6.10
N PHE A 79 13.68 -10.82 6.60
CA PHE A 79 14.22 -9.68 5.88
C PHE A 79 15.58 -9.30 6.47
N ASN A 80 16.59 -9.29 5.62
CA ASN A 80 17.99 -8.96 5.99
C ASN A 80 18.48 -9.72 7.26
N GLY A 81 18.16 -11.03 7.31
CA GLY A 81 18.52 -11.90 8.42
C GLY A 81 17.68 -11.74 9.69
N THR A 82 16.69 -10.85 9.69
CA THR A 82 15.79 -10.63 10.84
C THR A 82 14.39 -11.16 10.51
N ASP A 83 13.82 -11.96 11.42
CA ASP A 83 12.44 -12.41 11.29
C ASP A 83 11.48 -11.26 11.54
N ILE A 84 10.56 -11.06 10.62
CA ILE A 84 9.53 -10.02 10.67
C ILE A 84 8.14 -10.63 10.52
N THR A 85 7.14 -9.94 11.05
CA THR A 85 5.73 -10.33 10.90
C THR A 85 4.98 -9.26 10.14
N GLY A 86 4.37 -9.65 9.03
CA GLY A 86 3.56 -8.75 8.20
C GLY A 86 2.13 -8.60 8.71
N THR A 87 1.60 -7.42 8.52
CA THR A 87 0.16 -7.14 8.61
C THR A 87 -0.50 -7.68 7.35
N PHE A 88 -1.53 -8.48 7.51
CA PHE A 88 -2.33 -9.00 6.42
C PHE A 88 -3.09 -7.88 5.71
N LEU A 89 -3.00 -7.84 4.38
CA LEU A 89 -3.64 -6.83 3.54
C LEU A 89 -4.90 -7.34 2.85
N GLY A 90 -5.00 -8.65 2.62
CA GLY A 90 -6.19 -9.23 2.03
C GLY A 90 -5.95 -10.57 1.35
N ILE A 91 -7.07 -11.18 0.98
CA ILE A 91 -7.16 -12.42 0.21
C ILE A 91 -7.91 -12.12 -1.10
N SER A 92 -7.44 -12.69 -2.22
CA SER A 92 -8.08 -12.51 -3.52
C SER A 92 -7.95 -13.77 -4.39
N SER A 93 -8.16 -13.65 -5.71
CA SER A 93 -7.95 -14.72 -6.67
C SER A 93 -6.55 -15.33 -6.57
N ASP A 94 -6.43 -16.60 -6.95
CA ASP A 94 -5.14 -17.30 -7.10
C ASP A 94 -4.32 -16.86 -8.32
N ASN A 95 -4.79 -15.85 -9.03
CA ASN A 95 -4.19 -15.34 -10.26
C ASN A 95 -4.01 -16.44 -11.35
N CYS A 96 -5.02 -17.28 -11.52
CA CYS A 96 -5.07 -18.31 -12.57
C CYS A 96 -4.05 -19.45 -12.44
N TRP A 97 -3.50 -19.69 -11.27
CA TRP A 97 -2.48 -20.72 -11.03
C TRP A 97 -3.00 -22.03 -10.46
N GLY A 98 -4.29 -22.11 -10.13
CA GLY A 98 -4.93 -23.31 -9.60
C GLY A 98 -4.73 -23.53 -8.09
N PHE A 99 -4.36 -22.48 -7.35
CA PHE A 99 -4.38 -22.44 -5.88
C PHE A 99 -5.77 -22.07 -5.35
N ALA A 100 -5.97 -22.13 -4.05
CA ALA A 100 -7.24 -21.74 -3.45
C ALA A 100 -7.48 -20.23 -3.47
N ASN A 101 -6.42 -19.43 -3.40
CA ASN A 101 -6.47 -17.96 -3.33
C ASN A 101 -5.07 -17.34 -3.51
N SER A 102 -4.97 -16.03 -3.36
CA SER A 102 -3.72 -15.30 -3.11
C SER A 102 -3.80 -14.48 -1.84
N ILE A 103 -2.66 -14.17 -1.24
CA ILE A 103 -2.54 -13.43 0.02
C ILE A 103 -1.46 -12.38 -0.07
N ALA A 104 -1.74 -11.20 0.51
CA ALA A 104 -0.82 -10.06 0.55
C ALA A 104 -0.55 -9.60 1.98
N TYR A 105 0.66 -9.08 2.20
CA TYR A 105 1.10 -8.56 3.49
C TYR A 105 1.98 -7.33 3.33
N ARG A 106 2.09 -6.56 4.43
CA ARG A 106 3.01 -5.43 4.59
C ARG A 106 3.70 -5.49 5.95
N ALA A 107 4.98 -5.16 6.00
CA ALA A 107 5.71 -4.95 7.26
C ALA A 107 6.41 -3.59 7.26
N ASP A 108 6.46 -2.93 8.42
CA ASP A 108 7.36 -1.84 8.67
C ASP A 108 8.77 -2.41 8.91
N VAL A 109 9.71 -2.03 8.07
CA VAL A 109 11.11 -2.47 8.12
C VAL A 109 12.08 -1.29 8.28
N THR A 110 11.58 -0.14 8.70
CA THR A 110 12.34 1.11 8.86
C THR A 110 13.64 0.90 9.63
N SER A 111 13.60 0.20 10.75
CA SER A 111 14.79 -0.05 11.58
C SER A 111 15.81 -1.01 10.95
N LEU A 112 15.45 -1.69 9.88
CA LEU A 112 16.29 -2.68 9.19
C LEU A 112 16.89 -2.13 7.90
N VAL A 113 16.39 -0.99 7.40
CA VAL A 113 16.86 -0.33 6.16
C VAL A 113 17.70 0.89 6.56
N THR A 114 18.99 0.84 6.26
CA THR A 114 19.96 1.89 6.68
C THR A 114 20.45 2.76 5.53
N GLY A 115 19.90 2.60 4.32
CA GLY A 115 20.29 3.31 3.11
C GLY A 115 20.67 2.36 1.98
N ASP A 116 21.57 2.79 1.11
CA ASP A 116 22.05 1.98 -0.02
C ASP A 116 22.68 0.67 0.46
N GLY A 117 22.35 -0.44 -0.20
CA GLY A 117 22.84 -1.77 0.16
C GLY A 117 21.99 -2.90 -0.39
N THR A 118 22.45 -4.13 -0.20
CA THR A 118 21.71 -5.34 -0.56
C THR A 118 21.05 -5.95 0.65
N TYR A 119 19.74 -6.13 0.58
CA TYR A 119 18.89 -6.68 1.65
C TYR A 119 18.38 -8.06 1.27
N SER A 120 18.76 -9.08 2.02
CA SER A 120 18.37 -10.47 1.73
C SER A 120 16.91 -10.74 2.09
N LEU A 121 16.28 -11.61 1.28
CA LEU A 121 14.91 -12.09 1.43
C LEU A 121 14.93 -13.60 1.61
N SER A 122 14.31 -14.12 2.64
CA SER A 122 14.19 -15.58 2.85
C SER A 122 12.95 -15.96 3.65
N ASN A 123 12.64 -17.27 3.65
CA ASN A 123 11.49 -17.80 4.37
C ASN A 123 10.13 -17.26 3.86
N PHE A 124 10.01 -16.96 2.56
CA PHE A 124 8.74 -16.56 1.94
C PHE A 124 7.97 -17.74 1.33
N LEU A 125 8.60 -18.87 1.10
CA LEU A 125 7.94 -20.13 0.71
C LEU A 125 7.61 -20.95 1.96
N LYS A 126 6.37 -21.42 2.07
CA LYS A 126 5.91 -22.27 3.17
C LYS A 126 5.40 -23.62 2.66
N PRO A 127 5.31 -24.64 3.53
CA PRO A 127 4.64 -25.89 3.19
C PRO A 127 3.17 -25.69 2.79
N ASN A 128 2.60 -26.73 2.17
CA ASN A 128 1.17 -26.82 1.86
C ASN A 128 0.67 -25.74 0.88
N GLY A 129 1.42 -25.49 -0.18
CA GLY A 129 0.99 -24.62 -1.26
C GLY A 129 0.90 -23.14 -0.90
N ILE A 130 1.73 -22.66 0.02
CA ILE A 130 1.84 -21.24 0.34
C ILE A 130 3.12 -20.70 -0.30
N ASP A 131 2.98 -19.85 -1.29
CA ASP A 131 4.08 -19.37 -2.13
C ASP A 131 4.15 -17.84 -2.19
N VAL A 132 5.11 -17.31 -2.92
CA VAL A 132 5.34 -15.88 -3.13
C VAL A 132 5.75 -15.61 -4.56
N ASN A 133 5.18 -14.59 -5.19
CA ASN A 133 5.56 -14.13 -6.53
C ASN A 133 6.76 -13.20 -6.48
N GLY A 134 6.71 -12.24 -5.57
CA GLY A 134 7.72 -11.22 -5.40
C GLY A 134 7.43 -10.29 -4.24
N VAL A 135 8.24 -9.24 -4.15
CA VAL A 135 8.17 -8.24 -3.09
C VAL A 135 8.39 -6.84 -3.65
N SER A 136 7.90 -5.83 -2.93
CA SER A 136 8.29 -4.41 -3.10
C SER A 136 8.77 -3.85 -1.77
N LEU A 137 9.80 -3.02 -1.83
CA LEU A 137 10.26 -2.17 -0.74
C LEU A 137 10.12 -0.71 -1.16
N ILE A 138 9.33 0.06 -0.43
CA ILE A 138 9.31 1.52 -0.56
C ILE A 138 10.11 2.12 0.59
N VAL A 139 11.05 3.00 0.27
CA VAL A 139 11.96 3.65 1.21
C VAL A 139 11.76 5.15 1.13
N PHE A 140 11.44 5.78 2.25
CA PHE A 140 11.38 7.22 2.44
C PHE A 140 12.64 7.68 3.14
N TYR A 141 13.20 8.79 2.68
CA TYR A 141 14.45 9.32 3.24
C TYR A 141 14.52 10.84 3.09
N ASP A 142 15.44 11.46 3.81
CA ASP A 142 15.74 12.87 3.71
C ASP A 142 17.19 13.01 3.23
N ASP A 143 17.39 13.56 2.04
CA ASP A 143 18.70 13.83 1.44
C ASP A 143 19.21 15.24 1.76
N GLY A 144 18.43 16.05 2.48
CA GLY A 144 18.71 17.43 2.84
C GLY A 144 18.39 18.46 1.75
N ASN A 145 17.83 18.03 0.62
CA ASN A 145 17.42 18.90 -0.48
C ASN A 145 15.89 18.99 -0.58
N THR A 146 15.29 19.95 0.08
CA THR A 146 13.82 20.11 0.11
C THR A 146 13.21 20.49 -1.25
N ALA A 147 14.03 20.79 -2.28
CA ALA A 147 13.51 21.16 -3.60
C ALA A 147 12.99 19.98 -4.44
N ASN A 148 13.40 18.75 -4.11
CA ASN A 148 12.94 17.51 -4.76
C ASN A 148 11.96 16.70 -3.91
N ASN A 149 11.63 17.17 -2.70
CA ASN A 149 10.72 16.47 -1.81
C ASN A 149 9.33 16.29 -2.41
N ARG A 150 8.69 15.21 -2.00
CA ARG A 150 7.38 14.74 -2.46
C ARG A 150 6.44 14.54 -1.28
N ASP A 151 5.14 14.59 -1.57
CA ASP A 151 4.11 14.04 -0.68
C ASP A 151 3.62 12.73 -1.29
N VAL A 152 3.72 11.63 -0.57
CA VAL A 152 3.38 10.31 -1.09
C VAL A 152 2.20 9.72 -0.33
N VAL A 153 1.09 9.53 -1.06
CA VAL A 153 -0.13 8.90 -0.50
C VAL A 153 -0.16 7.44 -0.89
N MET A 154 -0.11 6.54 0.09
CA MET A 154 -0.08 5.09 -0.14
C MET A 154 -1.45 4.46 0.08
N PHE A 155 -1.87 3.64 -0.89
CA PHE A 155 -3.06 2.79 -0.83
C PHE A 155 -2.62 1.34 -1.00
N ASN A 156 -3.00 0.46 -0.08
CA ASN A 156 -2.60 -0.95 -0.14
C ASN A 156 -3.77 -1.91 0.12
N GLY A 157 -3.63 -3.11 -0.43
CA GLY A 157 -4.63 -4.16 -0.36
C GLY A 157 -4.17 -5.45 -1.06
N ASN A 158 -5.12 -6.22 -1.53
CA ASN A 158 -4.90 -7.35 -2.42
C ASN A 158 -6.08 -7.43 -3.40
N ASP A 159 -5.99 -6.73 -4.51
CA ASP A 159 -7.06 -6.61 -5.49
C ASP A 159 -6.68 -7.26 -6.81
N SER A 160 -7.38 -8.35 -7.16
CA SER A 160 -7.19 -9.05 -8.42
C SER A 160 -8.02 -8.42 -9.55
N ASN A 161 -7.47 -8.40 -10.77
CA ASN A 161 -8.18 -7.88 -11.94
C ASN A 161 -9.26 -8.82 -12.49
N ILE A 162 -9.52 -9.95 -11.83
CA ILE A 162 -10.55 -10.91 -12.20
C ILE A 162 -11.58 -11.08 -11.08
N GLN A 163 -12.84 -11.24 -11.49
CA GLN A 163 -13.92 -11.61 -10.58
C GLN A 163 -13.61 -12.94 -9.88
N ASN A 164 -13.78 -13.00 -8.56
CA ASN A 164 -13.49 -14.18 -7.77
C ASN A 164 -14.41 -14.28 -6.54
N ALA A 165 -14.21 -15.29 -5.71
CA ALA A 165 -15.05 -15.54 -4.53
C ALA A 165 -14.93 -14.45 -3.44
N TYR A 166 -13.88 -13.65 -3.48
CA TYR A 166 -13.58 -12.61 -2.50
C TYR A 166 -13.89 -11.22 -3.04
N ASP A 167 -13.89 -11.06 -4.36
CA ASP A 167 -14.18 -9.83 -5.06
C ASP A 167 -15.04 -10.09 -6.32
N ALA A 168 -16.20 -9.42 -6.36
CA ALA A 168 -17.19 -9.64 -7.41
C ALA A 168 -16.92 -8.89 -8.71
N ILE A 169 -16.00 -7.94 -8.74
CA ILE A 169 -15.88 -6.98 -9.86
C ILE A 169 -14.48 -6.84 -10.45
N GLY A 170 -13.45 -7.47 -9.87
CA GLY A 170 -12.06 -7.26 -10.29
C GLY A 170 -11.58 -5.83 -10.00
N TRP A 171 -10.55 -5.31 -10.67
CA TRP A 171 -10.08 -3.96 -10.40
C TRP A 171 -11.15 -2.91 -10.64
N ASN A 172 -11.71 -2.44 -9.55
CA ASN A 172 -12.55 -1.27 -9.45
C ASN A 172 -12.14 -0.52 -8.18
N ILE A 173 -10.87 -0.12 -8.14
CA ILE A 173 -10.19 0.46 -7.00
C ILE A 173 -10.65 1.91 -6.85
N THR A 174 -11.08 2.30 -5.66
CA THR A 174 -11.37 3.70 -5.34
C THR A 174 -10.31 4.23 -4.37
N LEU A 175 -9.50 5.17 -4.85
CA LEU A 175 -8.49 5.86 -4.05
C LEU A 175 -9.07 7.17 -3.56
N ASP A 176 -9.59 7.18 -2.33
CA ASP A 176 -10.22 8.36 -1.71
C ASP A 176 -9.26 9.13 -0.81
N GLY A 177 -9.62 10.39 -0.52
CA GLY A 177 -8.89 11.21 0.45
C GLY A 177 -7.60 11.84 -0.10
N ILE A 178 -7.47 11.95 -1.42
CA ILE A 178 -6.34 12.59 -2.08
C ILE A 178 -6.51 14.10 -2.00
N ASN A 179 -5.78 14.76 -1.12
CA ASN A 179 -5.81 16.23 -1.02
C ASN A 179 -4.71 16.83 -1.89
N TYR A 180 -5.09 17.38 -3.04
CA TYR A 180 -4.17 17.89 -4.06
C TYR A 180 -4.32 19.41 -4.23
N THR A 181 -3.22 20.10 -4.44
CA THR A 181 -3.21 21.55 -4.73
C THR A 181 -2.78 21.83 -6.16
N SER A 182 -1.60 21.41 -6.57
CA SER A 182 -1.05 21.67 -7.90
C SER A 182 0.21 20.85 -8.15
N GLY A 183 0.69 20.85 -9.39
CA GLY A 183 1.95 20.25 -9.80
C GLY A 183 1.80 18.88 -10.46
N ASN A 184 2.92 18.26 -10.83
CA ASN A 184 2.90 16.96 -11.49
C ASN A 184 2.61 15.85 -10.47
N ALA A 185 1.71 14.95 -10.83
CA ALA A 185 1.34 13.79 -10.04
C ALA A 185 1.51 12.51 -10.85
N SER A 186 2.04 11.46 -10.22
CA SER A 186 2.07 10.12 -10.78
C SER A 186 1.49 9.10 -9.80
N ALA A 187 0.95 8.02 -10.34
CA ALA A 187 0.53 6.85 -9.59
C ALA A 187 1.49 5.70 -9.90
N GLN A 188 2.22 5.23 -8.90
CA GLN A 188 3.11 4.09 -9.00
C GLN A 188 2.37 2.84 -8.54
N PHE A 189 2.22 1.89 -9.46
CA PHE A 189 1.53 0.62 -9.22
C PHE A 189 2.55 -0.46 -8.92
N HIS A 190 2.34 -1.22 -7.85
CA HIS A 190 3.08 -2.41 -7.51
C HIS A 190 2.15 -3.61 -7.69
N VAL A 191 2.43 -4.38 -8.72
CA VAL A 191 1.53 -5.42 -9.22
C VAL A 191 2.23 -6.77 -9.19
N SER A 192 1.54 -7.75 -8.65
CA SER A 192 1.96 -9.14 -8.62
C SER A 192 1.36 -9.91 -9.79
N ASP A 193 2.07 -10.94 -10.20
CA ASP A 193 1.73 -11.91 -11.23
C ASP A 193 1.88 -11.42 -12.67
N GLY A 194 2.62 -10.33 -12.89
CA GLY A 194 2.90 -9.81 -14.22
C GLY A 194 3.64 -10.82 -15.11
N GLN A 195 3.08 -11.05 -16.30
CA GLN A 195 3.57 -11.97 -17.33
C GLN A 195 3.46 -11.32 -18.71
N GLN A 196 4.13 -11.87 -19.72
CA GLN A 196 4.03 -11.41 -21.11
C GLN A 196 2.71 -11.86 -21.77
N PHE A 197 1.60 -11.51 -21.14
CA PHE A 197 0.25 -11.63 -21.68
C PHE A 197 -0.33 -10.23 -21.88
N SER A 198 -1.48 -10.15 -22.52
CA SER A 198 -2.11 -8.85 -22.73
C SER A 198 -2.99 -8.50 -21.54
N ASP A 199 -2.66 -7.41 -20.88
CA ASP A 199 -3.48 -6.78 -19.86
C ASP A 199 -4.65 -6.01 -20.45
N GLY A 200 -5.70 -5.82 -19.67
CA GLY A 200 -6.72 -4.83 -19.95
C GLY A 200 -6.18 -3.40 -19.92
N ALA A 201 -6.89 -2.48 -20.55
CA ALA A 201 -6.55 -1.06 -20.40
C ALA A 201 -6.71 -0.63 -18.94
N ILE A 202 -5.77 0.18 -18.43
CA ILE A 202 -5.91 0.82 -17.13
C ILE A 202 -6.61 2.15 -17.34
N ILE A 203 -7.77 2.30 -16.71
CA ILE A 203 -8.64 3.46 -16.83
C ILE A 203 -8.74 4.11 -15.45
N ALA A 204 -8.40 5.40 -15.36
CA ALA A 204 -8.57 6.18 -14.14
C ALA A 204 -9.54 7.34 -14.38
N ASN A 205 -10.60 7.45 -13.58
CA ASN A 205 -11.68 8.44 -13.74
C ASN A 205 -12.23 8.52 -15.19
N GLY A 206 -12.37 7.35 -15.86
CA GLY A 206 -12.85 7.25 -17.23
C GLY A 206 -11.83 7.62 -18.32
N GLN A 207 -10.59 7.96 -17.97
CA GLN A 207 -9.51 8.21 -18.92
C GLN A 207 -8.53 7.03 -18.94
N THR A 208 -8.13 6.60 -20.14
CA THR A 208 -7.11 5.56 -20.29
C THR A 208 -5.73 6.12 -19.93
N ILE A 209 -5.13 5.61 -18.85
CA ILE A 209 -3.76 5.95 -18.42
C ILE A 209 -2.73 4.95 -18.95
N ALA A 210 -3.17 3.74 -19.28
CA ALA A 210 -2.38 2.76 -20.05
C ALA A 210 -3.31 2.02 -21.03
N PRO A 211 -2.98 1.96 -22.34
CA PRO A 211 -3.76 1.16 -23.28
C PRO A 211 -3.60 -0.33 -22.97
N ALA A 212 -4.59 -1.14 -23.42
CA ALA A 212 -4.48 -2.60 -23.34
C ALA A 212 -3.22 -3.09 -24.07
N GLY A 213 -2.56 -4.09 -23.49
CA GLY A 213 -1.32 -4.65 -24.01
C GLY A 213 -0.48 -5.28 -22.90
N ASP A 214 0.79 -5.48 -23.13
CA ASP A 214 1.76 -6.06 -22.21
C ASP A 214 2.25 -4.98 -21.22
N VAL A 215 1.38 -4.57 -20.29
CA VAL A 215 1.64 -3.46 -19.35
C VAL A 215 2.44 -3.96 -18.15
N PHE A 216 1.98 -5.02 -17.47
CA PHE A 216 2.65 -5.63 -16.32
C PHE A 216 3.21 -6.99 -16.72
N ASN A 217 4.42 -7.00 -17.22
CA ASN A 217 5.01 -8.16 -17.89
C ASN A 217 6.08 -8.91 -17.10
N GLY A 218 6.24 -8.58 -15.84
CA GLY A 218 7.24 -9.19 -14.97
C GLY A 218 8.68 -8.84 -15.36
N THR A 219 8.93 -7.66 -15.94
CA THR A 219 10.28 -7.26 -16.38
C THR A 219 10.78 -5.94 -15.81
N THR A 220 9.97 -5.27 -15.00
CA THR A 220 10.30 -3.92 -14.50
C THR A 220 11.15 -3.91 -13.25
N VAL A 221 11.38 -5.08 -12.63
CA VAL A 221 12.21 -5.24 -11.44
C VAL A 221 13.20 -6.39 -11.63
N PRO A 222 14.33 -6.42 -10.90
CA PRO A 222 15.21 -7.58 -10.82
C PRO A 222 14.46 -8.83 -10.38
N ALA A 223 14.89 -10.00 -10.83
CA ALA A 223 14.18 -11.24 -10.56
C ALA A 223 15.09 -12.45 -10.36
N GLY A 224 14.63 -13.39 -9.54
CA GLY A 224 15.14 -14.74 -9.45
C GLY A 224 14.66 -15.64 -10.60
N VAL A 225 14.99 -16.91 -10.53
CA VAL A 225 14.67 -17.90 -11.56
C VAL A 225 13.34 -18.62 -11.31
N GLY A 226 12.63 -18.29 -10.24
CA GLY A 226 11.34 -18.89 -9.85
C GLY A 226 10.11 -18.24 -10.50
N GLY A 227 10.30 -17.37 -11.51
CA GLY A 227 9.20 -16.79 -12.27
C GLY A 227 8.56 -17.78 -13.25
N ALA A 228 7.52 -17.34 -13.93
CA ALA A 228 7.01 -18.02 -15.12
C ALA A 228 7.99 -17.84 -16.27
N GLY A 229 7.99 -18.75 -17.24
CA GLY A 229 8.89 -18.66 -18.40
C GLY A 229 8.67 -17.44 -19.29
N ASN A 230 7.58 -16.67 -19.05
CA ASN A 230 7.16 -15.48 -19.76
C ASN A 230 6.97 -14.26 -18.82
N GLY A 231 7.59 -14.24 -17.64
CA GLY A 231 7.54 -13.10 -16.72
C GLY A 231 8.03 -13.47 -15.33
N SER A 232 8.47 -12.49 -14.57
CA SER A 232 9.00 -12.69 -13.22
C SER A 232 7.96 -12.45 -12.12
N LEU A 233 6.70 -12.26 -12.48
CA LEU A 233 5.55 -12.21 -11.58
C LEU A 233 5.53 -11.00 -10.64
N TRP A 234 6.27 -9.92 -10.98
CA TRP A 234 6.26 -8.68 -10.22
C TRP A 234 6.63 -7.47 -11.06
N ASP A 235 5.87 -6.40 -10.93
CA ASP A 235 6.11 -5.15 -11.61
C ASP A 235 5.92 -3.94 -10.69
N ILE A 236 6.71 -2.88 -10.97
CA ILE A 236 6.53 -1.53 -10.44
C ILE A 236 6.48 -0.57 -11.63
N ARG A 237 5.38 0.14 -11.82
CA ARG A 237 5.20 1.07 -12.95
C ARG A 237 4.52 2.37 -12.54
N ASP A 238 5.00 3.47 -13.14
CA ASP A 238 4.47 4.81 -12.94
C ASP A 238 3.56 5.22 -14.08
N PHE A 239 2.44 5.88 -13.73
CA PHE A 239 1.50 6.47 -14.68
C PHE A 239 1.22 7.92 -14.31
N ASN A 240 1.27 8.83 -15.29
CA ASN A 240 0.93 10.23 -15.05
C ASN A 240 -0.58 10.38 -14.82
N VAL A 241 -0.94 10.95 -13.68
CA VAL A 241 -2.34 11.20 -13.28
C VAL A 241 -2.63 12.66 -13.03
N THR A 242 -1.71 13.57 -13.38
CA THR A 242 -1.84 15.02 -13.14
C THR A 242 -3.15 15.59 -13.67
N SER A 243 -3.55 15.21 -14.88
CA SER A 243 -4.79 15.71 -15.52
C SER A 243 -6.08 15.18 -14.90
N LEU A 244 -5.99 14.20 -13.99
CA LEU A 244 -7.12 13.58 -13.32
C LEU A 244 -7.42 14.22 -11.96
N LEU A 245 -6.51 15.07 -11.46
CA LEU A 245 -6.62 15.71 -10.16
C LEU A 245 -7.00 17.18 -10.31
N ASN A 246 -7.86 17.67 -9.43
CA ASN A 246 -8.23 19.06 -9.29
C ASN A 246 -7.79 19.59 -7.93
N PRO A 247 -7.52 20.91 -7.78
CA PRO A 247 -7.25 21.47 -6.46
C PRO A 247 -8.37 21.13 -5.45
N GLY A 248 -7.97 20.62 -4.29
CA GLY A 248 -8.87 20.17 -3.23
C GLY A 248 -8.88 18.65 -3.06
N LEU A 249 -9.95 18.14 -2.45
CA LEU A 249 -10.14 16.73 -2.18
C LEU A 249 -10.53 15.98 -3.45
N ASN A 250 -9.81 14.92 -3.78
CA ASN A 250 -10.01 14.08 -4.95
C ASN A 250 -10.28 12.62 -4.57
N SER A 251 -10.91 11.93 -5.52
CA SER A 251 -11.01 10.49 -5.60
C SER A 251 -10.57 10.04 -7.00
N LEU A 252 -9.77 9.00 -7.08
CA LEU A 252 -9.43 8.33 -8.33
C LEU A 252 -10.09 6.94 -8.34
N ASN A 253 -10.99 6.72 -9.30
CA ASN A 253 -11.51 5.40 -9.56
C ASN A 253 -10.66 4.74 -10.65
N VAL A 254 -9.97 3.67 -10.31
CA VAL A 254 -9.08 2.92 -11.21
C VAL A 254 -9.74 1.61 -11.58
N ASN A 255 -9.91 1.38 -12.87
CA ASN A 255 -10.51 0.18 -13.41
C ASN A 255 -9.53 -0.51 -14.36
N SER A 256 -9.50 -1.82 -14.30
CA SER A 256 -8.94 -2.68 -15.33
C SER A 256 -9.72 -3.99 -15.38
N SER A 257 -9.82 -4.57 -16.56
CA SER A 257 -10.34 -5.92 -16.74
C SER A 257 -9.20 -6.87 -17.05
N SER A 258 -9.35 -8.15 -16.71
CA SER A 258 -8.44 -9.14 -17.26
C SER A 258 -8.68 -9.22 -18.78
N ASN A 259 -7.59 -9.29 -19.51
CA ASN A 259 -7.63 -9.59 -20.94
C ASN A 259 -7.10 -11.01 -21.18
N SER A 260 -5.90 -11.29 -20.72
CA SER A 260 -5.31 -12.63 -20.72
C SER A 260 -4.33 -12.82 -19.55
N ASP A 261 -3.97 -11.76 -18.84
CA ASP A 261 -3.15 -11.81 -17.64
C ASP A 261 -4.00 -11.63 -16.37
N CYS A 262 -3.66 -12.38 -15.34
CA CYS A 262 -4.38 -12.42 -14.08
C CYS A 262 -3.53 -11.76 -13.00
N LEU A 263 -3.76 -10.48 -12.74
CA LEU A 263 -2.93 -9.62 -11.91
C LEU A 263 -3.53 -9.38 -10.52
N SER A 264 -2.68 -9.07 -9.54
CA SER A 264 -3.09 -8.50 -8.26
C SER A 264 -2.37 -7.18 -7.98
N CYS A 265 -3.12 -6.11 -7.75
CA CYS A 265 -2.58 -4.84 -7.25
C CYS A 265 -2.40 -4.91 -5.73
N VAL A 266 -1.17 -4.61 -5.26
CA VAL A 266 -0.81 -4.71 -3.83
C VAL A 266 -0.62 -3.33 -3.21
N LEU A 267 -0.06 -2.39 -3.98
CA LEU A 267 0.19 -1.02 -3.55
C LEU A 267 0.01 -0.07 -4.73
N ILE A 268 -0.63 1.06 -4.48
CA ILE A 268 -0.53 2.25 -5.32
C ILE A 268 0.04 3.37 -4.45
N ALA A 269 1.19 3.90 -4.83
CA ALA A 269 1.79 5.08 -4.24
C ALA A 269 1.52 6.28 -5.15
N LEU A 270 0.71 7.21 -4.68
CA LEU A 270 0.43 8.46 -5.38
C LEU A 270 1.50 9.48 -5.01
N ASP A 271 2.32 9.84 -5.98
CA ASP A 271 3.44 10.77 -5.86
C ASP A 271 3.01 12.18 -6.27
N LEU A 272 3.06 13.12 -5.33
CA LEU A 272 2.67 14.51 -5.48
C LEU A 272 3.86 15.43 -5.12
N PRO A 273 3.96 16.66 -5.67
CA PRO A 273 4.92 17.64 -5.16
C PRO A 273 4.72 17.91 -3.68
N ALA A 274 5.79 18.18 -2.94
CA ALA A 274 5.70 18.54 -1.52
C ALA A 274 4.77 19.74 -1.30
N GLY A 275 3.88 19.65 -0.33
CA GLY A 275 2.81 20.63 -0.08
C GLY A 275 1.60 20.51 -1.01
N ALA A 276 1.59 19.57 -1.97
CA ALA A 276 0.44 19.30 -2.81
C ALA A 276 -0.62 18.42 -2.11
N ALA A 277 -0.23 17.65 -1.11
CA ALA A 277 -1.14 16.90 -0.26
C ALA A 277 -1.03 17.42 1.20
N PRO A 278 -1.47 18.64 1.50
CA PRO A 278 -1.36 19.19 2.84
C PRO A 278 -2.09 18.28 3.85
N PRO A 279 -1.56 18.13 5.08
CA PRO A 279 -2.21 17.35 6.10
C PRO A 279 -3.65 17.82 6.25
N THR A 280 -4.59 16.88 6.32
CA THR A 280 -6.00 17.19 6.59
C THR A 280 -6.13 17.68 8.04
N ASN A 281 -5.68 18.91 8.31
CA ASN A 281 -5.80 19.56 9.62
C ASN A 281 -7.25 19.94 9.97
N ASN A 282 -8.22 19.30 9.35
CA ASN A 282 -9.63 19.36 9.72
C ASN A 282 -9.96 18.33 10.80
N VAL A 283 -9.15 18.19 11.83
CA VAL A 283 -9.67 17.83 13.12
C VAL A 283 -10.30 19.12 13.67
N PRO A 284 -11.64 19.30 13.69
CA PRO A 284 -12.23 20.38 14.43
C PRO A 284 -11.61 20.31 15.82
N GLU A 285 -11.06 21.41 16.32
CA GLU A 285 -10.53 21.44 17.69
C GLU A 285 -11.57 20.75 18.56
N PRO A 286 -11.19 19.68 19.30
CA PRO A 286 -12.20 18.91 20.01
C PRO A 286 -13.03 19.90 20.80
N GLY A 287 -14.36 19.82 20.72
CA GLY A 287 -15.24 20.68 21.49
C GLY A 287 -14.92 20.70 23.00
N SER A 288 -14.00 19.84 23.43
CA SER A 288 -13.30 19.86 24.69
C SER A 288 -12.57 21.19 25.00
N LEU A 289 -11.99 21.91 24.02
CA LEU A 289 -11.37 23.23 24.28
C LEU A 289 -12.46 24.28 24.52
N ALA A 290 -13.56 24.23 23.78
CA ALA A 290 -14.73 25.07 24.03
C ALA A 290 -15.39 24.71 25.37
N LEU A 291 -15.49 23.43 25.74
CA LEU A 291 -15.99 22.96 27.03
C LEU A 291 -15.08 23.33 28.21
N VAL A 292 -13.73 23.25 28.01
CA VAL A 292 -12.77 23.71 29.01
C VAL A 292 -12.86 25.23 29.20
N GLY A 293 -12.98 25.99 28.11
CA GLY A 293 -13.20 27.43 28.14
C GLY A 293 -14.48 27.82 28.87
N LEU A 294 -15.60 27.13 28.59
CA LEU A 294 -16.88 27.31 29.28
C LEU A 294 -16.83 26.92 30.78
N ALA A 295 -16.12 25.81 31.10
CA ALA A 295 -15.96 25.36 32.48
C ALA A 295 -15.14 26.36 33.31
N LEU A 296 -14.03 26.89 32.76
CA LEU A 296 -13.20 27.90 33.42
C LEU A 296 -13.93 29.25 33.51
N GLY A 297 -14.68 29.65 32.49
CA GLY A 297 -15.54 30.83 32.53
C GLY A 297 -16.66 30.72 33.57
N GLY A 298 -17.30 29.55 33.66
CA GLY A 298 -18.33 29.24 34.65
C GLY A 298 -17.82 29.30 36.11
N LEU A 299 -16.59 28.77 36.35
CA LEU A 299 -15.96 28.78 37.67
C LEU A 299 -15.60 30.22 38.13
N THR A 300 -15.24 31.10 37.21
CA THR A 300 -14.93 32.51 37.53
C THR A 300 -16.18 33.29 37.87
N LEU A 301 -17.31 32.98 37.20
CA LEU A 301 -18.60 33.61 37.50
C LEU A 301 -19.18 33.14 38.88
N ILE A 302 -18.97 31.87 39.23
CA ILE A 302 -19.41 31.32 40.55
C ILE A 302 -18.57 31.94 41.67
N LYS A 303 -17.25 32.10 41.49
CA LYS A 303 -16.39 32.78 42.46
C LYS A 303 -16.75 34.27 42.65
N ARG A 304 -17.15 34.97 41.60
CA ARG A 304 -17.64 36.36 41.71
C ARG A 304 -18.97 36.48 42.47
N ARG A 305 -19.91 35.57 42.25
CA ARG A 305 -21.20 35.56 42.99
C ARG A 305 -21.02 35.26 44.44
N ARG A 306 -20.14 34.36 44.86
CA ARG A 306 -19.85 34.09 46.29
C ARG A 306 -19.24 35.30 47.01
N LYS A 307 -18.35 36.07 46.34
CA LYS A 307 -17.77 37.26 46.95
C LYS A 307 -18.78 38.40 47.21
N VAL A 308 -19.86 38.49 46.44
CA VAL A 308 -20.90 39.48 46.59
C VAL A 308 -21.93 39.10 47.68
N SER A 309 -22.06 37.80 48.03
CA SER A 309 -22.96 37.33 49.10
C SER A 309 -22.35 37.35 50.51
N ASP A 310 -21.01 37.48 50.60
CA ASP A 310 -20.31 37.56 51.90
C ASP A 310 -20.06 39.03 52.38
N GLU A 311 -20.43 40.02 51.52
CA GLU A 311 -20.33 41.47 51.82
C GLU A 311 -21.73 42.13 52.03
N ALA A 312 -22.81 41.34 52.10
CA ALA A 312 -24.20 41.76 52.42
C ALA A 312 -24.62 41.10 53.72
#